data_adf7db8572b84d01badeb38b77a40531
#
_entry.id   adf7db8572b84d01badeb38b77a40531
#
_cell.length_a   1.000
_cell.length_b   1.000
_cell.length_c   1.000
_cell.angle_alpha   90.00
_cell.angle_beta   90.00
_cell.angle_gamma   90.00
#
_symmetry.space_group_name_H-M   'P 1'
#
loop_
_entity.id
_entity.type
_entity.pdbx_description
1 polymer ?
#
loop_
_entity_poly.entity_id
_entity_poly.type
_entity_poly.pdbx_seq_one_letter_code
_entity_poly.pdbx_strand_id
1 'polypeptide(L)'
;DVERSRGLGDVYKRQNIYLSIDSERRRYLLYSSVLSGVLYGLKAEIVRVEVDVGNGIPSFEMSGFLSNEVKEARERVRVAIRNSGYELPPQRIVVNISPADIRKCGTGFDLPIALAILSANGYIDEVNVDNMIILGELSLDGSINGVSGVLPCVCEAKKSGISKALIPVSNYNEGRIVEKVNIIPTNSLKMAVQYINNGIIENQRQDNPEQCRTTDKQEINYADICGQEAAKRATMIAVAGMHNIMYIGPPGSGKTMMAKRIPSIMPDMTFDEKLAVTNIYSVAGQLGEYGGLVEDRPFRAPYHNVTKSSFFGGGMFPRPGEITLAGKGVLFLDEMTEFKPEILEGLRQPLEDKDITIVRMGRTYTYPADFMLVGAMNPCKCGYYPDRSRCNCSEQDIKRYIGKISMPLWDRFDMCIKTDEIGYEQIRCSSDNGNVPDSESMKQAVMRARFAQLKRFNGMNIKYNSQMSTGDMKRFCRLGEEEEKLIKRIFAKKRLTARGYSKILKTARTIADIDGNVNITTANISEAFYYRGIPEVTIH
;
A
#
# COMPACT_ATOMS: atom_id res chain seq x y z
N ASP A 1 -80.14 -7.96 17.56
CA ASP A 1 -78.95 -8.06 18.47
C ASP A 1 -78.19 -9.38 18.37
N VAL A 2 -78.80 -10.44 17.83
CA VAL A 2 -78.11 -11.75 17.68
C VAL A 2 -77.26 -11.82 16.42
N GLU A 3 -77.54 -11.08 15.36
CA GLU A 3 -76.72 -11.05 14.11
C GLU A 3 -75.46 -10.19 14.20
N ARG A 4 -75.42 -9.19 15.08
CA ARG A 4 -74.18 -8.36 15.27
C ARG A 4 -73.12 -9.09 16.09
N SER A 5 -73.46 -10.08 16.90
CA SER A 5 -72.49 -10.84 17.68
C SER A 5 -71.74 -11.92 16.86
N ARG A 6 -72.37 -12.43 15.76
CA ARG A 6 -71.72 -13.41 14.88
C ARG A 6 -70.60 -12.83 13.99
N GLY A 7 -70.74 -11.60 13.56
CA GLY A 7 -69.73 -10.94 12.71
C GLY A 7 -68.43 -10.58 13.42
N LEU A 8 -68.47 -10.26 14.71
CA LEU A 8 -67.30 -9.94 15.52
C LEU A 8 -66.49 -11.21 15.89
N GLY A 9 -67.17 -12.34 16.09
CA GLY A 9 -66.52 -13.63 16.36
C GLY A 9 -65.71 -14.16 15.19
N ASP A 10 -66.18 -13.95 13.96
CA ASP A 10 -65.47 -14.39 12.74
C ASP A 10 -64.27 -13.49 12.37
N VAL A 11 -64.33 -12.21 12.67
CA VAL A 11 -63.19 -11.29 12.50
C VAL A 11 -62.09 -11.59 13.51
N TYR A 12 -62.44 -11.87 14.76
CA TYR A 12 -61.47 -12.30 15.78
C TYR A 12 -60.90 -13.71 15.51
N LYS A 13 -61.68 -14.62 14.97
CA LYS A 13 -61.19 -15.94 14.54
C LYS A 13 -60.27 -15.85 13.34
N ARG A 14 -60.58 -14.98 12.35
CA ARG A 14 -59.69 -14.77 11.20
C ARG A 14 -58.42 -14.03 11.59
N GLN A 15 -58.45 -13.04 12.48
CA GLN A 15 -57.24 -12.40 13.00
C GLN A 15 -56.37 -13.38 13.82
N ASN A 16 -56.99 -14.24 14.66
CA ASN A 16 -56.20 -15.24 15.37
C ASN A 16 -55.66 -16.39 14.48
N ILE A 17 -56.33 -16.69 13.36
CA ILE A 17 -55.81 -17.64 12.37
C ILE A 17 -54.64 -17.03 11.58
N TYR A 18 -54.68 -15.75 11.23
CA TYR A 18 -53.55 -15.09 10.60
C TYR A 18 -52.39 -14.91 11.58
N LEU A 19 -52.62 -14.61 12.84
CA LEU A 19 -51.59 -14.55 13.88
C LEU A 19 -50.99 -15.92 14.23
N SER A 20 -51.82 -17.00 14.15
CA SER A 20 -51.31 -18.39 14.41
C SER A 20 -50.55 -18.95 13.21
N ILE A 21 -50.88 -18.58 11.96
CA ILE A 21 -50.15 -19.06 10.77
C ILE A 21 -48.78 -18.35 10.66
N ASP A 22 -48.68 -17.09 11.12
CA ASP A 22 -47.41 -16.38 11.14
C ASP A 22 -46.50 -16.82 12.30
N SER A 23 -47.07 -17.32 13.42
CA SER A 23 -46.30 -17.84 14.54
C SER A 23 -45.78 -19.27 14.33
N GLU A 24 -46.44 -20.09 13.50
CA GLU A 24 -45.95 -21.46 13.18
C GLU A 24 -44.84 -21.51 12.12
N ARG A 25 -44.60 -20.45 11.35
CA ARG A 25 -43.52 -20.40 10.38
C ARG A 25 -42.20 -19.84 10.91
N ARG A 26 -42.18 -19.24 12.10
CA ARG A 26 -40.90 -18.86 12.74
C ARG A 26 -40.31 -20.10 13.42
N ARG A 27 -39.66 -20.99 12.66
CA ARG A 27 -38.70 -21.92 13.25
C ARG A 27 -37.56 -21.07 13.79
N TYR A 28 -37.56 -20.81 15.10
CA TYR A 28 -36.40 -20.29 15.78
C TYR A 28 -35.25 -21.27 15.60
N LEU A 29 -34.38 -21.05 14.66
CA LEU A 29 -33.06 -21.63 14.64
C LEU A 29 -32.36 -21.03 15.85
N LEU A 30 -32.21 -21.80 16.93
CA LEU A 30 -31.53 -21.34 18.15
C LEU A 30 -30.03 -21.03 17.88
N TYR A 31 -29.50 -21.49 16.75
CA TYR A 31 -28.12 -21.34 16.32
C TYR A 31 -28.04 -20.90 14.88
N SER A 32 -27.08 -20.03 14.58
CA SER A 32 -26.73 -19.64 13.22
C SER A 32 -25.24 -19.32 13.10
N SER A 33 -24.67 -19.47 11.92
CA SER A 33 -23.27 -19.13 11.66
C SER A 33 -23.10 -18.44 10.31
N VAL A 34 -22.21 -17.42 10.26
CA VAL A 34 -21.85 -16.72 9.03
C VAL A 34 -20.33 -16.63 8.92
N LEU A 35 -19.83 -16.49 7.68
CA LEU A 35 -18.41 -16.34 7.44
C LEU A 35 -18.04 -14.86 7.37
N SER A 36 -16.89 -14.52 7.95
CA SER A 36 -16.29 -13.21 7.88
C SER A 36 -14.77 -13.32 7.67
N GLY A 37 -14.07 -12.20 7.60
CA GLY A 37 -12.62 -12.15 7.42
C GLY A 37 -11.93 -11.33 8.50
N VAL A 38 -10.74 -11.77 8.90
CA VAL A 38 -9.85 -11.01 9.78
C VAL A 38 -8.51 -10.78 9.12
N LEU A 39 -7.96 -9.59 9.28
CA LEU A 39 -6.66 -9.24 8.74
C LEU A 39 -5.52 -9.76 9.63
N TYR A 40 -4.52 -10.36 8.97
CA TYR A 40 -3.24 -10.72 9.56
C TYR A 40 -2.10 -10.19 8.70
N GLY A 41 -1.57 -9.02 9.06
CA GLY A 41 -0.63 -8.28 8.20
C GLY A 41 -1.29 -7.88 6.87
N LEU A 42 -0.76 -8.34 5.75
CA LEU A 42 -1.33 -8.14 4.40
C LEU A 42 -2.20 -9.33 3.93
N LYS A 43 -2.37 -10.34 4.75
CA LYS A 43 -3.21 -11.50 4.46
C LYS A 43 -4.52 -11.39 5.24
N ALA A 44 -5.50 -12.15 4.81
CA ALA A 44 -6.72 -12.36 5.58
C ALA A 44 -6.87 -13.83 5.91
N GLU A 45 -7.61 -14.12 6.97
CA GLU A 45 -8.05 -15.46 7.36
C GLU A 45 -9.56 -15.46 7.49
N ILE A 46 -10.19 -16.53 7.02
CA ILE A 46 -11.64 -16.70 7.15
C ILE A 46 -11.95 -17.09 8.58
N VAL A 47 -12.91 -16.40 9.16
CA VAL A 47 -13.41 -16.66 10.52
C VAL A 47 -14.91 -16.92 10.47
N ARG A 48 -15.40 -17.68 11.45
CA ARG A 48 -16.82 -17.99 11.58
C ARG A 48 -17.38 -17.21 12.75
N VAL A 49 -18.47 -16.48 12.50
CA VAL A 49 -19.27 -15.80 13.52
C VAL A 49 -20.46 -16.69 13.83
N GLU A 50 -20.47 -17.29 15.00
CA GLU A 50 -21.47 -18.21 15.49
C GLU A 50 -22.35 -17.48 16.51
N VAL A 51 -23.65 -17.62 16.40
CA VAL A 51 -24.62 -17.01 17.30
C VAL A 51 -25.56 -18.10 17.84
N ASP A 52 -25.70 -18.16 19.16
CA ASP A 52 -26.69 -18.94 19.86
C ASP A 52 -27.67 -18.01 20.58
N VAL A 53 -28.96 -18.24 20.38
CA VAL A 53 -30.05 -17.48 20.98
C VAL A 53 -30.86 -18.42 21.83
N GLY A 54 -30.80 -18.25 23.15
CA GLY A 54 -31.44 -19.15 24.08
C GLY A 54 -32.42 -18.48 25.04
N ASN A 55 -33.27 -19.26 25.65
CA ASN A 55 -34.14 -18.82 26.76
C ASN A 55 -33.31 -18.55 28.01
N GLY A 56 -33.56 -17.46 28.72
CA GLY A 56 -32.86 -17.14 29.96
C GLY A 56 -32.93 -15.66 30.31
N ILE A 57 -32.11 -15.25 31.27
CA ILE A 57 -31.98 -13.83 31.61
C ILE A 57 -31.39 -13.11 30.39
N PRO A 58 -32.03 -12.03 29.91
CA PRO A 58 -31.54 -11.29 28.76
C PRO A 58 -30.09 -10.81 28.94
N SER A 59 -29.21 -11.36 28.13
CA SER A 59 -27.78 -10.99 28.12
C SER A 59 -27.24 -11.02 26.70
N PHE A 60 -26.14 -10.27 26.46
CA PHE A 60 -25.41 -10.30 25.20
C PHE A 60 -23.94 -10.56 25.53
N GLU A 61 -23.53 -11.76 25.32
CA GLU A 61 -22.18 -12.22 25.63
C GLU A 61 -21.37 -12.43 24.35
N MET A 62 -20.10 -12.05 24.36
CA MET A 62 -19.20 -12.24 23.22
C MET A 62 -17.96 -12.98 23.65
N SER A 63 -17.63 -14.06 22.95
CA SER A 63 -16.48 -14.92 23.18
C SER A 63 -15.55 -15.00 21.96
N GLY A 64 -14.34 -15.47 22.18
CA GLY A 64 -13.25 -15.48 21.21
C GLY A 64 -12.12 -14.54 21.64
N PHE A 65 -11.03 -14.48 20.90
CA PHE A 65 -9.93 -13.55 21.18
C PHE A 65 -10.22 -12.17 20.54
N LEU A 66 -11.06 -11.36 21.21
CA LEU A 66 -11.63 -10.11 20.70
C LEU A 66 -10.89 -8.87 21.20
N SER A 67 -10.70 -7.87 20.33
CA SER A 67 -10.29 -6.53 20.74
C SER A 67 -11.46 -5.77 21.42
N ASN A 68 -11.18 -4.65 22.06
CA ASN A 68 -12.22 -3.84 22.68
C ASN A 68 -13.21 -3.28 21.64
N GLU A 69 -12.72 -2.90 20.46
CA GLU A 69 -13.55 -2.42 19.34
C GLU A 69 -14.61 -3.45 18.92
N VAL A 70 -14.21 -4.74 18.84
CA VAL A 70 -15.14 -5.83 18.53
C VAL A 70 -16.10 -6.10 19.69
N LYS A 71 -15.68 -5.95 20.94
CA LYS A 71 -16.58 -6.08 22.11
C LYS A 71 -17.62 -4.96 22.17
N GLU A 72 -17.25 -3.75 21.74
CA GLU A 72 -18.17 -2.60 21.65
C GLU A 72 -19.23 -2.77 20.54
N ALA A 73 -19.00 -3.65 19.57
CA ALA A 73 -19.97 -4.01 18.53
C ALA A 73 -21.33 -4.43 19.12
N ARG A 74 -21.33 -4.99 20.33
CA ARG A 74 -22.56 -5.42 21.03
C ARG A 74 -23.63 -4.32 21.06
N GLU A 75 -23.26 -3.12 21.48
CA GLU A 75 -24.24 -2.02 21.59
C GLU A 75 -24.60 -1.46 20.22
N ARG A 76 -23.64 -1.32 19.29
CA ARG A 76 -23.91 -0.85 17.92
C ARG A 76 -24.87 -1.79 17.20
N VAL A 77 -24.59 -3.08 17.20
CA VAL A 77 -25.40 -4.12 16.55
C VAL A 77 -26.82 -4.14 17.11
N ARG A 78 -26.99 -4.13 18.45
CA ARG A 78 -28.31 -4.15 19.09
C ARG A 78 -29.17 -2.95 18.68
N VAL A 79 -28.59 -1.75 18.68
CA VAL A 79 -29.28 -0.53 18.31
C VAL A 79 -29.58 -0.49 16.80
N ALA A 80 -28.62 -0.88 15.95
CA ALA A 80 -28.79 -0.94 14.50
C ALA A 80 -29.90 -1.89 14.07
N ILE A 81 -29.97 -3.09 14.66
CA ILE A 81 -31.05 -4.05 14.38
C ILE A 81 -32.42 -3.45 14.70
N ARG A 82 -32.57 -2.85 15.89
CA ARG A 82 -33.82 -2.23 16.31
C ARG A 82 -34.22 -1.05 15.39
N ASN A 83 -33.27 -0.18 15.07
CA ASN A 83 -33.53 0.98 14.22
C ASN A 83 -33.78 0.59 12.75
N SER A 84 -33.33 -0.60 12.34
CA SER A 84 -33.66 -1.17 11.01
C SER A 84 -35.07 -1.81 10.98
N GLY A 85 -35.81 -1.79 12.08
CA GLY A 85 -37.19 -2.30 12.15
C GLY A 85 -37.32 -3.78 12.48
N TYR A 86 -36.26 -4.41 13.01
CA TYR A 86 -36.29 -5.80 13.48
C TYR A 86 -36.41 -5.85 15.00
N GLU A 87 -37.35 -6.64 15.49
CA GLU A 87 -37.53 -6.86 16.92
C GLU A 87 -36.63 -7.98 17.43
N LEU A 88 -35.87 -7.68 18.48
CA LEU A 88 -35.15 -8.69 19.24
C LEU A 88 -35.89 -8.95 20.55
N PRO A 89 -36.48 -10.14 20.74
CA PRO A 89 -37.09 -10.50 22.01
C PRO A 89 -36.04 -10.50 23.14
N PRO A 90 -36.44 -10.32 24.40
CA PRO A 90 -35.53 -10.35 25.53
C PRO A 90 -35.02 -11.80 25.76
N GLN A 91 -33.90 -12.12 25.11
CA GLN A 91 -33.27 -13.45 25.08
C GLN A 91 -31.80 -13.38 25.49
N ARG A 92 -31.23 -14.50 25.84
CA ARG A 92 -29.78 -14.65 25.99
C ARG A 92 -29.16 -14.84 24.61
N ILE A 93 -28.29 -13.93 24.22
CA ILE A 93 -27.53 -13.97 22.95
C ILE A 93 -26.08 -14.24 23.28
N VAL A 94 -25.51 -15.30 22.71
CA VAL A 94 -24.09 -15.63 22.82
C VAL A 94 -23.48 -15.58 21.43
N VAL A 95 -22.46 -14.76 21.24
CA VAL A 95 -21.71 -14.64 19.99
C VAL A 95 -20.32 -15.21 20.21
N ASN A 96 -19.93 -16.18 19.39
CA ASN A 96 -18.57 -16.71 19.37
C ASN A 96 -17.94 -16.47 18.01
N ILE A 97 -16.72 -15.88 17.99
CA ILE A 97 -15.96 -15.70 16.75
C ILE A 97 -14.77 -16.65 16.73
N SER A 98 -14.90 -17.73 15.98
CA SER A 98 -13.91 -18.81 15.87
C SER A 98 -12.98 -18.61 14.65
N PRO A 99 -11.72 -19.12 14.67
CA PRO A 99 -11.06 -19.82 15.77
C PRO A 99 -10.55 -18.88 16.87
N ALA A 100 -10.41 -19.36 18.11
CA ALA A 100 -10.06 -18.55 19.28
C ALA A 100 -8.59 -18.13 19.37
N ASP A 101 -7.71 -18.75 18.60
CA ASP A 101 -6.27 -18.45 18.55
C ASP A 101 -5.94 -17.19 17.76
N ILE A 102 -6.85 -16.73 16.88
CA ILE A 102 -6.69 -15.53 16.06
C ILE A 102 -7.36 -14.35 16.77
N ARG A 103 -6.62 -13.26 16.96
CA ARG A 103 -7.18 -12.03 17.51
C ARG A 103 -8.02 -11.31 16.47
N LYS A 104 -9.28 -11.03 16.79
CA LYS A 104 -10.20 -10.25 15.96
C LYS A 104 -10.12 -8.78 16.31
N CYS A 105 -9.91 -7.94 15.30
CA CYS A 105 -9.71 -6.50 15.44
C CYS A 105 -10.53 -5.76 14.38
N GLY A 106 -10.87 -4.50 14.69
CA GLY A 106 -11.62 -3.63 13.78
C GLY A 106 -13.12 -3.79 13.89
N THR A 107 -13.84 -2.94 13.17
CA THR A 107 -15.31 -2.80 13.23
C THR A 107 -16.05 -3.63 12.17
N GLY A 108 -15.31 -4.31 11.28
CA GLY A 108 -15.89 -5.08 10.16
C GLY A 108 -16.75 -6.28 10.56
N PHE A 109 -16.83 -6.61 11.86
CA PHE A 109 -17.64 -7.70 12.39
C PHE A 109 -19.08 -7.30 12.74
N ASP A 110 -19.41 -6.01 12.75
CA ASP A 110 -20.74 -5.54 13.15
C ASP A 110 -21.83 -6.15 12.26
N LEU A 111 -21.67 -6.06 10.95
CA LEU A 111 -22.62 -6.61 9.97
C LEU A 111 -22.74 -8.14 10.04
N PRO A 112 -21.63 -8.92 10.05
CA PRO A 112 -21.71 -10.38 10.25
C PRO A 112 -22.46 -10.77 11.53
N ILE A 113 -22.16 -10.11 12.66
CA ILE A 113 -22.84 -10.39 13.94
C ILE A 113 -24.34 -10.09 13.84
N ALA A 114 -24.72 -8.93 13.25
CA ALA A 114 -26.12 -8.57 13.08
C ALA A 114 -26.89 -9.59 12.23
N LEU A 115 -26.31 -10.00 11.09
CA LEU A 115 -26.95 -10.96 10.19
C LEU A 115 -27.04 -12.36 10.81
N ALA A 116 -26.03 -12.80 11.57
CA ALA A 116 -26.11 -14.06 12.30
C ALA A 116 -27.21 -14.03 13.39
N ILE A 117 -27.35 -12.92 14.12
CA ILE A 117 -28.43 -12.74 15.11
C ILE A 117 -29.81 -12.77 14.41
N LEU A 118 -29.96 -12.08 13.28
CA LEU A 118 -31.21 -12.05 12.51
C LEU A 118 -31.54 -13.44 11.93
N SER A 119 -30.54 -14.20 11.49
CA SER A 119 -30.71 -15.58 11.02
C SER A 119 -31.17 -16.49 12.17
N ALA A 120 -30.51 -16.43 13.33
CA ALA A 120 -30.91 -17.21 14.51
C ALA A 120 -32.34 -16.89 14.99
N ASN A 121 -32.81 -15.66 14.77
CA ASN A 121 -34.18 -15.23 15.08
C ASN A 121 -35.18 -15.47 13.92
N GLY A 122 -34.79 -16.15 12.84
CA GLY A 122 -35.67 -16.54 11.75
C GLY A 122 -36.08 -15.40 10.79
N TYR A 123 -35.34 -14.29 10.79
CA TYR A 123 -35.53 -13.19 9.81
C TYR A 123 -34.81 -13.48 8.48
N ILE A 124 -33.85 -14.40 8.49
CA ILE A 124 -33.02 -14.79 7.34
C ILE A 124 -32.97 -16.31 7.28
N ASP A 125 -33.11 -16.90 6.11
CA ASP A 125 -32.90 -18.32 5.88
C ASP A 125 -31.41 -18.65 5.86
N GLU A 126 -30.97 -19.61 6.68
CA GLU A 126 -29.56 -19.99 6.88
C GLU A 126 -28.91 -20.45 5.57
N VAL A 127 -29.62 -21.17 4.72
CA VAL A 127 -29.14 -21.65 3.41
C VAL A 127 -28.70 -20.51 2.48
N ASN A 128 -29.25 -19.31 2.66
CA ASN A 128 -28.94 -18.17 1.82
C ASN A 128 -27.64 -17.46 2.22
N VAL A 129 -27.14 -17.73 3.43
CA VAL A 129 -25.89 -17.13 3.97
C VAL A 129 -24.70 -18.06 3.77
N ASP A 130 -24.96 -19.32 3.43
CA ASP A 130 -23.90 -20.28 3.12
C ASP A 130 -23.09 -19.86 1.91
N ASN A 131 -21.81 -20.13 1.97
CA ASN A 131 -20.86 -19.79 0.90
C ASN A 131 -20.75 -18.28 0.58
N MET A 132 -20.95 -17.43 1.59
CA MET A 132 -20.85 -15.97 1.51
C MET A 132 -19.94 -15.43 2.61
N ILE A 133 -18.95 -14.63 2.24
CA ILE A 133 -18.20 -13.81 3.21
C ILE A 133 -18.91 -12.48 3.41
N ILE A 134 -19.01 -12.04 4.67
CA ILE A 134 -19.72 -10.82 5.07
C ILE A 134 -18.77 -9.90 5.81
N LEU A 135 -18.70 -8.64 5.38
CA LEU A 135 -17.87 -7.61 5.98
C LEU A 135 -18.65 -6.29 6.04
N GLY A 136 -18.55 -5.55 7.12
CA GLY A 136 -19.14 -4.22 7.23
C GLY A 136 -19.24 -3.72 8.66
N GLU A 137 -19.11 -2.41 8.82
CA GLU A 137 -19.35 -1.70 10.08
C GLU A 137 -20.77 -1.16 10.09
N LEU A 138 -21.47 -1.23 11.22
CA LEU A 138 -22.81 -0.69 11.38
C LEU A 138 -22.80 0.62 12.15
N SER A 139 -23.49 1.62 11.60
CA SER A 139 -23.93 2.79 12.34
C SER A 139 -25.19 2.49 13.15
N LEU A 140 -25.50 3.31 14.14
CA LEU A 140 -26.65 3.10 15.02
C LEU A 140 -28.00 3.17 14.29
N ASP A 141 -28.08 3.87 13.15
CA ASP A 141 -29.27 3.96 12.28
C ASP A 141 -29.45 2.74 11.36
N GLY A 142 -28.50 1.79 11.36
CA GLY A 142 -28.51 0.62 10.49
C GLY A 142 -27.85 0.83 9.12
N SER A 143 -27.23 1.99 8.87
CA SER A 143 -26.38 2.20 7.69
C SER A 143 -25.06 1.41 7.81
N ILE A 144 -24.49 1.03 6.66
CA ILE A 144 -23.27 0.23 6.56
C ILE A 144 -22.12 1.11 6.10
N ASN A 145 -21.11 1.22 6.93
CA ASN A 145 -19.87 1.95 6.65
C ASN A 145 -18.81 1.06 6.02
N GLY A 146 -17.91 1.69 5.23
CA GLY A 146 -16.75 1.03 4.65
C GLY A 146 -15.76 0.53 5.69
N VAL A 147 -15.08 -0.57 5.37
CA VAL A 147 -14.07 -1.20 6.22
C VAL A 147 -12.74 -1.35 5.49
N SER A 148 -11.64 -1.40 6.24
CA SER A 148 -10.30 -1.62 5.68
C SER A 148 -10.09 -3.10 5.39
N GLY A 149 -9.32 -3.41 4.32
CA GLY A 149 -8.87 -4.77 4.05
C GLY A 149 -9.92 -5.70 3.43
N VAL A 150 -10.85 -5.15 2.69
CA VAL A 150 -11.84 -5.95 1.94
C VAL A 150 -11.16 -6.78 0.86
N LEU A 151 -10.21 -6.20 0.12
CA LEU A 151 -9.50 -6.91 -0.96
C LEU A 151 -8.82 -8.21 -0.48
N PRO A 152 -7.95 -8.20 0.55
CA PRO A 152 -7.37 -9.45 1.05
C PRO A 152 -8.41 -10.46 1.56
N CYS A 153 -9.52 -9.99 2.17
CA CYS A 153 -10.60 -10.89 2.62
C CYS A 153 -11.31 -11.56 1.44
N VAL A 154 -11.62 -10.82 0.37
CA VAL A 154 -12.24 -11.37 -0.84
C VAL A 154 -11.27 -12.28 -1.60
N CYS A 155 -9.97 -11.94 -1.63
CA CYS A 155 -8.94 -12.81 -2.19
C CYS A 155 -8.86 -14.16 -1.46
N GLU A 156 -8.94 -14.14 -0.12
CA GLU A 156 -8.91 -15.37 0.68
C GLU A 156 -10.21 -16.17 0.54
N ALA A 157 -11.35 -15.49 0.47
CA ALA A 157 -12.65 -16.12 0.17
C ALA A 157 -12.60 -16.90 -1.15
N LYS A 158 -12.04 -16.29 -2.21
CA LYS A 158 -11.84 -16.97 -3.51
C LYS A 158 -11.01 -18.24 -3.38
N LYS A 159 -9.89 -18.18 -2.65
CA LYS A 159 -9.01 -19.35 -2.42
C LYS A 159 -9.72 -20.46 -1.64
N SER A 160 -10.58 -20.08 -0.70
CA SER A 160 -11.38 -21.00 0.11
C SER A 160 -12.62 -21.53 -0.62
N GLY A 161 -12.83 -21.16 -1.89
CA GLY A 161 -13.98 -21.61 -2.68
C GLY A 161 -15.28 -20.88 -2.39
N ILE A 162 -15.25 -19.78 -1.64
CA ILE A 162 -16.41 -18.94 -1.35
C ILE A 162 -16.74 -18.11 -2.59
N SER A 163 -17.97 -18.19 -3.06
CA SER A 163 -18.40 -17.59 -4.34
C SER A 163 -19.07 -16.24 -4.23
N LYS A 164 -19.45 -15.81 -3.02
CA LYS A 164 -20.18 -14.55 -2.78
C LYS A 164 -19.49 -13.71 -1.71
N ALA A 165 -19.52 -12.38 -1.85
CA ALA A 165 -19.04 -11.45 -0.84
C ALA A 165 -20.04 -10.30 -0.66
N LEU A 166 -20.62 -10.17 0.53
CA LEU A 166 -21.50 -9.08 0.92
C LEU A 166 -20.68 -8.04 1.65
N ILE A 167 -20.52 -6.87 1.03
CA ILE A 167 -19.62 -5.82 1.47
C ILE A 167 -20.27 -4.43 1.39
N PRO A 168 -19.74 -3.41 2.08
CA PRO A 168 -20.23 -2.04 1.95
C PRO A 168 -20.13 -1.51 0.53
N VAL A 169 -21.08 -0.68 0.10
CA VAL A 169 -21.07 -0.02 -1.23
C VAL A 169 -19.76 0.76 -1.45
N SER A 170 -19.24 1.43 -0.43
CA SER A 170 -17.96 2.16 -0.51
C SER A 170 -16.74 1.28 -0.83
N ASN A 171 -16.81 -0.02 -0.55
CA ASN A 171 -15.78 -0.99 -0.88
C ASN A 171 -16.05 -1.77 -2.18
N TYR A 172 -17.12 -1.46 -2.92
CA TYR A 172 -17.50 -2.20 -4.12
C TYR A 172 -16.39 -2.25 -5.17
N ASN A 173 -15.78 -1.11 -5.47
CA ASN A 173 -14.71 -1.02 -6.46
C ASN A 173 -13.46 -1.81 -6.07
N GLU A 174 -13.20 -1.93 -4.78
CA GLU A 174 -12.14 -2.75 -4.21
C GLU A 174 -12.44 -4.24 -4.36
N GLY A 175 -13.65 -4.66 -3.97
CA GLY A 175 -14.06 -6.06 -4.02
C GLY A 175 -14.11 -6.63 -5.46
N ARG A 176 -14.62 -5.85 -6.42
CA ARG A 176 -14.77 -6.29 -7.83
C ARG A 176 -13.45 -6.55 -8.57
N ILE A 177 -12.30 -6.14 -8.00
CA ILE A 177 -10.97 -6.47 -8.55
C ILE A 177 -10.76 -8.00 -8.58
N VAL A 178 -11.39 -8.71 -7.64
CA VAL A 178 -11.25 -10.17 -7.52
C VAL A 178 -12.27 -10.87 -8.42
N GLU A 179 -11.83 -11.32 -9.58
CA GLU A 179 -12.66 -12.10 -10.49
C GLU A 179 -13.18 -13.41 -9.86
N LYS A 180 -14.35 -13.88 -10.32
CA LYS A 180 -15.01 -15.14 -9.91
C LYS A 180 -15.59 -15.14 -8.49
N VAL A 181 -15.67 -14.01 -7.82
CA VAL A 181 -16.46 -13.81 -6.60
C VAL A 181 -17.57 -12.83 -6.92
N ASN A 182 -18.81 -13.19 -6.63
CA ASN A 182 -19.95 -12.30 -6.83
C ASN A 182 -19.99 -11.29 -5.70
N ILE A 183 -19.74 -10.02 -6.01
CA ILE A 183 -19.71 -8.93 -5.04
C ILE A 183 -21.10 -8.32 -4.89
N ILE A 184 -21.60 -8.30 -3.65
CA ILE A 184 -22.92 -7.82 -3.29
C ILE A 184 -22.74 -6.53 -2.47
N PRO A 185 -22.86 -5.34 -3.08
CA PRO A 185 -22.73 -4.08 -2.36
C PRO A 185 -24.00 -3.79 -1.56
N THR A 186 -23.85 -3.40 -0.29
CA THR A 186 -24.95 -3.01 0.59
C THR A 186 -24.64 -1.70 1.33
N ASN A 187 -25.66 -0.87 1.52
CA ASN A 187 -25.56 0.40 2.25
C ASN A 187 -26.32 0.39 3.57
N SER A 188 -27.16 -0.61 3.82
CA SER A 188 -27.95 -0.71 5.05
C SER A 188 -28.23 -2.16 5.43
N LEU A 189 -28.44 -2.41 6.73
CA LEU A 189 -28.77 -3.72 7.26
C LEU A 189 -30.07 -4.26 6.64
N LYS A 190 -31.05 -3.38 6.42
CA LYS A 190 -32.33 -3.73 5.78
C LYS A 190 -32.13 -4.27 4.36
N MET A 191 -31.30 -3.58 3.55
CA MET A 191 -30.97 -4.02 2.19
C MET A 191 -30.21 -5.35 2.19
N ALA A 192 -29.29 -5.56 3.14
CA ALA A 192 -28.57 -6.81 3.28
C ALA A 192 -29.52 -7.99 3.53
N VAL A 193 -30.48 -7.82 4.45
CA VAL A 193 -31.50 -8.85 4.75
C VAL A 193 -32.43 -9.09 3.54
N GLN A 194 -32.87 -8.03 2.87
CA GLN A 194 -33.71 -8.16 1.67
C GLN A 194 -33.00 -8.92 0.55
N TYR A 195 -31.72 -8.62 0.32
CA TYR A 195 -30.92 -9.36 -0.66
C TYR A 195 -30.80 -10.85 -0.31
N ILE A 196 -30.46 -11.14 0.94
CA ILE A 196 -30.27 -12.52 1.36
C ILE A 196 -31.56 -13.35 1.19
N ASN A 197 -32.73 -12.76 1.52
CA ASN A 197 -34.00 -13.47 1.44
C ASN A 197 -34.55 -13.57 0.00
N ASN A 198 -34.40 -12.53 -0.81
CA ASN A 198 -35.08 -12.41 -2.10
C ASN A 198 -34.12 -12.56 -3.32
N GLY A 199 -32.81 -12.48 -3.12
CA GLY A 199 -31.81 -12.50 -4.18
C GLY A 199 -31.82 -11.27 -5.09
N ILE A 200 -32.60 -10.23 -4.76
CA ILE A 200 -32.81 -9.02 -5.58
C ILE A 200 -32.16 -7.85 -4.87
N ILE A 201 -31.26 -7.15 -5.56
CA ILE A 201 -30.84 -5.80 -5.20
C ILE A 201 -31.78 -4.88 -5.98
N GLU A 202 -32.64 -4.11 -5.31
CA GLU A 202 -33.33 -3.00 -5.97
C GLU A 202 -32.27 -2.09 -6.59
N ASN A 203 -32.40 -1.86 -7.91
CA ASN A 203 -31.44 -1.13 -8.74
C ASN A 203 -31.01 0.19 -8.06
N GLN A 204 -29.90 0.15 -7.34
CA GLN A 204 -29.13 1.36 -7.14
C GLN A 204 -28.50 1.67 -8.51
N ARG A 205 -28.81 2.85 -9.04
CA ARG A 205 -28.07 3.41 -10.18
C ARG A 205 -26.60 3.23 -9.85
N GLN A 206 -25.96 2.34 -10.59
CA GLN A 206 -24.51 2.27 -10.60
C GLN A 206 -24.06 3.64 -11.12
N ASP A 207 -23.70 4.53 -10.21
CA ASP A 207 -22.98 5.72 -10.59
C ASP A 207 -21.75 5.20 -11.33
N ASN A 208 -21.69 5.56 -12.60
CA ASN A 208 -20.63 5.11 -13.51
C ASN A 208 -19.28 5.41 -12.85
N PRO A 209 -18.41 4.42 -12.65
CA PRO A 209 -17.10 4.63 -12.02
C PRO A 209 -16.16 5.52 -12.84
N GLU A 210 -16.56 5.94 -14.03
CA GLU A 210 -15.81 6.88 -14.88
C GLU A 210 -15.81 8.33 -14.35
N GLN A 211 -16.70 8.69 -13.40
CA GLN A 211 -16.79 10.07 -12.90
C GLN A 211 -15.86 10.41 -11.73
N CYS A 212 -15.16 9.44 -11.13
CA CYS A 212 -14.19 9.73 -10.06
C CYS A 212 -12.75 10.05 -10.53
N ARG A 213 -12.51 10.15 -11.83
CA ARG A 213 -11.15 10.37 -12.37
C ARG A 213 -10.84 11.82 -12.76
N THR A 214 -11.60 12.81 -12.28
CA THR A 214 -11.26 14.22 -12.50
C THR A 214 -10.61 14.86 -11.26
N THR A 215 -9.52 14.31 -10.76
CA THR A 215 -8.46 15.19 -10.30
C THR A 215 -7.68 15.57 -11.55
N ASP A 216 -7.67 16.85 -11.91
CA ASP A 216 -6.71 17.42 -12.86
C ASP A 216 -5.31 16.97 -12.43
N LYS A 217 -4.85 15.83 -12.98
CA LYS A 217 -3.44 15.48 -12.87
C LYS A 217 -2.73 16.56 -13.67
N GLN A 218 -2.24 17.61 -12.99
CA GLN A 218 -1.24 18.47 -13.59
C GLN A 218 -0.21 17.51 -14.19
N GLU A 219 -0.07 17.53 -15.50
CA GLU A 219 0.93 16.74 -16.20
C GLU A 219 2.31 17.18 -15.70
N ILE A 220 2.81 16.44 -14.72
CA ILE A 220 4.11 16.69 -14.10
C ILE A 220 5.17 16.23 -15.09
N ASN A 221 5.84 17.18 -15.76
CA ASN A 221 6.80 16.90 -16.83
C ASN A 221 8.23 17.29 -16.43
N TYR A 222 9.22 16.48 -16.82
CA TYR A 222 10.64 16.81 -16.66
C TYR A 222 11.07 18.02 -17.51
N ALA A 223 10.33 18.33 -18.57
CA ALA A 223 10.53 19.54 -19.37
C ALA A 223 10.39 20.83 -18.55
N ASP A 224 9.59 20.84 -17.47
CA ASP A 224 9.43 21.99 -16.58
C ASP A 224 10.68 22.29 -15.73
N ILE A 225 11.64 21.36 -15.68
CA ILE A 225 12.88 21.55 -14.93
C ILE A 225 13.92 22.19 -15.85
N CYS A 226 14.26 23.43 -15.56
CA CYS A 226 15.29 24.16 -16.30
C CYS A 226 16.68 23.59 -15.97
N GLY A 227 17.50 23.36 -17.00
CA GLY A 227 18.86 22.84 -16.84
C GLY A 227 18.90 21.46 -16.16
N GLN A 228 19.90 21.24 -15.28
CA GLN A 228 20.08 20.01 -14.50
C GLN A 228 20.25 18.74 -15.36
N GLU A 229 20.86 18.84 -16.54
CA GLU A 229 20.96 17.74 -17.51
C GLU A 229 21.66 16.50 -16.91
N ALA A 230 22.75 16.70 -16.14
CA ALA A 230 23.45 15.62 -15.46
C ALA A 230 22.56 14.92 -14.41
N ALA A 231 21.72 15.69 -13.68
CA ALA A 231 20.81 15.14 -12.68
C ALA A 231 19.62 14.44 -13.34
N LYS A 232 19.08 14.95 -14.45
CA LYS A 232 18.05 14.25 -15.26
C LYS A 232 18.59 12.93 -15.80
N ARG A 233 19.81 12.93 -16.36
CA ARG A 233 20.49 11.72 -16.85
C ARG A 233 20.70 10.71 -15.72
N ALA A 234 21.22 11.15 -14.56
CA ALA A 234 21.40 10.29 -13.38
C ALA A 234 20.07 9.70 -12.90
N THR A 235 18.99 10.50 -12.90
CA THR A 235 17.66 10.05 -12.51
C THR A 235 17.13 8.98 -13.46
N MET A 236 17.28 9.17 -14.77
CA MET A 236 16.88 8.18 -15.78
C MET A 236 17.63 6.85 -15.60
N ILE A 237 18.94 6.89 -15.33
CA ILE A 237 19.75 5.71 -15.06
C ILE A 237 19.27 5.02 -13.77
N ALA A 238 19.05 5.79 -12.70
CA ALA A 238 18.59 5.27 -11.43
C ALA A 238 17.23 4.56 -11.56
N VAL A 239 16.28 5.14 -12.28
CA VAL A 239 14.97 4.55 -12.55
C VAL A 239 15.09 3.29 -13.40
N ALA A 240 15.88 3.31 -14.47
CA ALA A 240 16.04 2.17 -15.35
C ALA A 240 16.59 0.92 -14.64
N GLY A 241 17.51 1.11 -13.68
CA GLY A 241 18.12 0.03 -12.91
C GLY A 241 17.50 -0.19 -11.52
N MET A 242 16.51 0.60 -11.10
CA MET A 242 16.01 0.65 -9.72
C MET A 242 17.15 0.88 -8.70
N HIS A 243 18.02 1.83 -9.01
CA HIS A 243 19.13 2.25 -8.15
C HIS A 243 18.69 3.31 -7.15
N ASN A 244 19.13 3.19 -5.91
CA ASN A 244 18.92 4.24 -4.91
C ASN A 244 19.79 5.47 -5.24
N ILE A 245 19.18 6.66 -5.24
CA ILE A 245 19.85 7.91 -5.64
C ILE A 245 19.75 8.98 -4.54
N MET A 246 20.85 9.73 -4.38
CA MET A 246 20.95 10.88 -3.48
C MET A 246 21.21 12.15 -4.29
N TYR A 247 20.35 13.16 -4.13
CA TYR A 247 20.56 14.51 -4.66
C TYR A 247 21.23 15.39 -3.61
N ILE A 248 22.34 16.04 -3.97
CA ILE A 248 23.09 16.93 -3.08
C ILE A 248 23.26 18.28 -3.76
N GLY A 249 22.75 19.35 -3.17
CA GLY A 249 22.90 20.68 -3.75
C GLY A 249 22.27 21.78 -2.93
N PRO A 250 22.46 23.04 -3.33
CA PRO A 250 21.97 24.20 -2.60
C PRO A 250 20.43 24.24 -2.55
N PRO A 251 19.86 25.02 -1.63
CA PRO A 251 18.43 25.29 -1.63
C PRO A 251 17.97 25.85 -2.98
N GLY A 252 16.79 25.46 -3.45
CA GLY A 252 16.24 25.94 -4.72
C GLY A 252 16.82 25.29 -5.99
N SER A 253 17.74 24.32 -5.89
CA SER A 253 18.31 23.63 -7.06
C SER A 253 17.38 22.60 -7.73
N GLY A 254 16.10 22.50 -7.34
CA GLY A 254 15.12 21.64 -7.99
C GLY A 254 15.10 20.17 -7.53
N LYS A 255 15.82 19.78 -6.45
CA LYS A 255 15.91 18.41 -5.94
C LYS A 255 14.53 17.76 -5.71
N THR A 256 13.66 18.44 -4.98
CA THR A 256 12.29 17.99 -4.70
C THR A 256 11.44 17.90 -5.96
N MET A 257 11.63 18.84 -6.91
CA MET A 257 10.92 18.83 -8.19
C MET A 257 11.32 17.61 -9.03
N MET A 258 12.61 17.29 -9.09
CA MET A 258 13.09 16.09 -9.79
C MET A 258 12.56 14.82 -9.16
N ALA A 259 12.61 14.70 -7.83
CA ALA A 259 12.13 13.51 -7.12
C ALA A 259 10.63 13.26 -7.36
N LYS A 260 9.79 14.29 -7.27
CA LYS A 260 8.34 14.19 -7.50
C LYS A 260 7.96 13.73 -8.91
N ARG A 261 8.84 13.94 -9.89
CA ARG A 261 8.62 13.56 -11.29
C ARG A 261 9.09 12.14 -11.62
N ILE A 262 9.81 11.46 -10.71
CA ILE A 262 10.29 10.09 -10.93
C ILE A 262 9.17 9.12 -11.36
N PRO A 263 7.98 9.11 -10.73
CA PRO A 263 6.92 8.20 -11.17
C PRO A 263 6.52 8.36 -12.65
N SER A 264 6.62 9.56 -13.23
CA SER A 264 6.24 9.80 -14.63
C SER A 264 7.17 9.12 -15.66
N ILE A 265 8.40 8.80 -15.26
CA ILE A 265 9.38 8.11 -16.11
C ILE A 265 9.59 6.64 -15.73
N MET A 266 8.92 6.16 -14.65
CA MET A 266 8.98 4.75 -14.27
C MET A 266 8.14 3.89 -15.25
N PRO A 267 8.55 2.62 -15.49
CA PRO A 267 7.71 1.67 -16.22
C PRO A 267 6.35 1.48 -15.53
N ASP A 268 5.31 1.30 -16.31
CA ASP A 268 3.98 1.01 -15.77
C ASP A 268 3.99 -0.28 -14.93
N MET A 269 3.14 -0.35 -13.91
CA MET A 269 3.03 -1.53 -13.08
C MET A 269 2.34 -2.67 -13.84
N THR A 270 2.84 -3.88 -13.68
CA THR A 270 2.11 -5.09 -14.10
C THR A 270 0.85 -5.26 -13.26
N PHE A 271 -0.10 -6.06 -13.73
CA PHE A 271 -1.32 -6.34 -12.97
C PHE A 271 -1.03 -6.88 -11.56
N ASP A 272 -0.06 -7.81 -11.45
CA ASP A 272 0.35 -8.35 -10.14
C ASP A 272 0.97 -7.29 -9.22
N GLU A 273 1.75 -6.35 -9.79
CA GLU A 273 2.30 -5.23 -9.02
C GLU A 273 1.17 -4.28 -8.56
N LYS A 274 0.21 -3.96 -9.44
CA LYS A 274 -0.97 -3.16 -9.08
C LYS A 274 -1.79 -3.81 -7.97
N LEU A 275 -2.03 -5.11 -8.09
CA LEU A 275 -2.78 -5.88 -7.07
C LEU A 275 -2.05 -5.89 -5.72
N ALA A 276 -0.73 -6.09 -5.73
CA ALA A 276 0.08 -6.08 -4.51
C ALA A 276 0.07 -4.71 -3.82
N VAL A 277 0.20 -3.63 -4.59
CA VAL A 277 0.10 -2.25 -4.07
C VAL A 277 -1.31 -1.98 -3.54
N THR A 278 -2.34 -2.31 -4.30
CA THR A 278 -3.75 -2.13 -3.90
C THR A 278 -4.05 -2.86 -2.59
N ASN A 279 -3.51 -4.08 -2.42
CA ASN A 279 -3.65 -4.84 -1.18
C ASN A 279 -3.04 -4.11 0.04
N ILE A 280 -1.86 -3.50 -0.13
CA ILE A 280 -1.22 -2.69 0.92
C ILE A 280 -2.09 -1.50 1.31
N TYR A 281 -2.61 -0.77 0.31
CA TYR A 281 -3.46 0.41 0.53
C TYR A 281 -4.83 0.05 1.12
N SER A 282 -5.39 -1.10 0.74
CA SER A 282 -6.60 -1.67 1.32
C SER A 282 -6.45 -1.91 2.84
N VAL A 283 -5.39 -2.64 3.22
CA VAL A 283 -5.08 -2.92 4.64
C VAL A 283 -4.78 -1.65 5.43
N ALA A 284 -4.12 -0.67 4.80
CA ALA A 284 -3.85 0.63 5.42
C ALA A 284 -5.10 1.50 5.58
N GLY A 285 -6.21 1.18 4.91
CA GLY A 285 -7.43 1.98 4.87
C GLY A 285 -7.28 3.26 4.05
N GLN A 286 -6.36 3.29 3.09
CA GLN A 286 -6.04 4.45 2.24
C GLN A 286 -6.49 4.27 0.77
N LEU A 287 -7.31 3.27 0.50
CA LEU A 287 -7.72 2.97 -0.88
C LEU A 287 -8.82 3.92 -1.42
N GLY A 288 -9.56 4.60 -0.53
CA GLY A 288 -10.69 5.47 -0.92
C GLY A 288 -10.33 6.56 -1.93
N GLU A 289 -9.10 7.08 -1.87
CA GLU A 289 -8.59 8.10 -2.79
C GLU A 289 -8.40 7.59 -4.24
N TYR A 290 -8.25 6.28 -4.42
CA TYR A 290 -7.94 5.64 -5.71
C TYR A 290 -9.17 5.05 -6.40
N GLY A 291 -10.29 4.96 -5.71
CA GLY A 291 -11.55 4.46 -6.27
C GLY A 291 -11.51 3.02 -6.80
N GLY A 292 -10.53 2.21 -6.38
CA GLY A 292 -10.36 0.82 -6.83
C GLY A 292 -8.89 0.41 -6.97
N LEU A 293 -8.52 -0.16 -8.11
CA LEU A 293 -7.14 -0.61 -8.38
C LEU A 293 -6.18 0.58 -8.44
N VAL A 294 -5.09 0.53 -7.67
CA VAL A 294 -4.02 1.53 -7.73
C VAL A 294 -3.23 1.34 -9.02
N GLU A 295 -3.37 2.27 -9.94
CA GLU A 295 -2.76 2.20 -11.28
C GLU A 295 -1.38 2.85 -11.33
N ASP A 296 -1.19 3.94 -10.58
CA ASP A 296 0.05 4.71 -10.58
C ASP A 296 1.04 4.16 -9.56
N ARG A 297 2.35 4.29 -9.87
CA ARG A 297 3.39 3.92 -8.92
C ARG A 297 3.35 4.83 -7.70
N PRO A 298 3.36 4.28 -6.46
CA PRO A 298 3.36 5.08 -5.25
C PRO A 298 4.56 6.03 -5.17
N PHE A 299 4.29 7.26 -4.74
CA PHE A 299 5.32 8.22 -4.33
C PHE A 299 5.03 8.65 -2.90
N ARG A 300 5.90 8.23 -1.97
CA ARG A 300 5.75 8.57 -0.56
C ARG A 300 6.88 9.50 -0.13
N ALA A 301 6.51 10.62 0.44
CA ALA A 301 7.42 11.65 0.93
C ALA A 301 7.09 12.00 2.39
N PRO A 302 7.42 11.13 3.34
CA PRO A 302 7.14 11.38 4.75
C PRO A 302 7.92 12.58 5.27
N TYR A 303 7.30 13.34 6.16
CA TYR A 303 7.95 14.48 6.78
C TYR A 303 9.00 14.01 7.80
N HIS A 304 10.08 14.77 7.98
CA HIS A 304 11.24 14.36 8.78
C HIS A 304 10.92 14.09 10.27
N ASN A 305 9.80 14.63 10.81
CA ASN A 305 9.36 14.37 12.20
C ASN A 305 8.46 13.12 12.34
N VAL A 306 8.32 12.32 11.29
CA VAL A 306 7.52 11.08 11.29
C VAL A 306 7.90 10.17 12.47
N THR A 307 6.91 9.49 13.07
CA THR A 307 7.17 8.52 14.13
C THR A 307 7.69 7.19 13.57
N LYS A 308 8.44 6.43 14.38
CA LYS A 308 8.96 5.11 13.99
C LYS A 308 7.84 4.16 13.55
N SER A 309 6.71 4.15 14.27
CA SER A 309 5.56 3.30 13.92
C SER A 309 4.84 3.73 12.64
N SER A 310 4.75 5.02 12.35
CA SER A 310 4.20 5.51 11.09
C SER A 310 5.13 5.22 9.92
N PHE A 311 6.45 5.29 10.14
CA PHE A 311 7.44 5.10 9.09
C PHE A 311 7.63 3.62 8.72
N PHE A 312 7.90 2.75 9.71
CA PHE A 312 8.16 1.32 9.50
C PHE A 312 6.90 0.45 9.56
N GLY A 313 5.83 0.99 10.11
CA GLY A 313 4.66 0.23 10.49
C GLY A 313 4.73 -0.21 11.95
N GLY A 314 3.60 -0.63 12.47
CA GLY A 314 3.47 -1.04 13.86
C GLY A 314 2.18 -0.56 14.51
N GLY A 315 2.25 -0.31 15.82
CA GLY A 315 1.09 -0.01 16.65
C GLY A 315 0.63 -1.23 17.46
N MET A 316 -0.46 -1.08 18.20
CA MET A 316 -1.10 -2.18 18.93
C MET A 316 -1.61 -3.24 17.94
N PHE A 317 -2.18 -2.79 16.82
CA PHE A 317 -2.56 -3.58 15.64
C PHE A 317 -1.61 -3.19 14.52
N PRO A 318 -0.61 -4.02 14.19
CA PRO A 318 0.40 -3.65 13.22
C PRO A 318 -0.22 -3.31 11.87
N ARG A 319 0.01 -2.06 11.43
CA ARG A 319 -0.40 -1.56 10.11
C ARG A 319 0.83 -1.29 9.25
N PRO A 320 0.68 -1.33 7.92
CA PRO A 320 1.75 -0.91 7.02
C PRO A 320 2.20 0.52 7.29
N GLY A 321 3.52 0.77 7.28
CA GLY A 321 4.08 2.12 7.37
C GLY A 321 4.43 2.72 6.02
N GLU A 322 4.96 3.95 6.01
CA GLU A 322 5.35 4.69 4.80
C GLU A 322 6.27 3.88 3.87
N ILE A 323 7.19 3.10 4.44
CA ILE A 323 8.08 2.22 3.66
C ILE A 323 7.31 1.17 2.86
N THR A 324 6.31 0.54 3.47
CA THR A 324 5.47 -0.47 2.81
C THR A 324 4.54 0.19 1.79
N LEU A 325 3.98 1.36 2.11
CA LEU A 325 3.14 2.16 1.22
C LEU A 325 3.91 2.66 -0.02
N ALA A 326 5.24 2.83 0.09
CA ALA A 326 6.11 3.15 -1.04
C ALA A 326 6.42 1.94 -1.95
N GLY A 327 5.90 0.76 -1.63
CA GLY A 327 6.17 -0.48 -2.34
C GLY A 327 5.92 -0.38 -3.84
N LYS A 328 6.83 -0.92 -4.66
CA LYS A 328 6.84 -0.84 -6.14
C LYS A 328 6.94 0.57 -6.72
N GLY A 329 7.17 1.58 -5.86
CA GLY A 329 7.28 2.98 -6.20
C GLY A 329 8.52 3.63 -5.60
N VAL A 330 8.36 4.85 -5.09
CA VAL A 330 9.43 5.71 -4.61
C VAL A 330 9.20 6.10 -3.16
N LEU A 331 10.21 5.91 -2.31
CA LEU A 331 10.30 6.54 -1.00
C LEU A 331 11.27 7.72 -1.10
N PHE A 332 10.74 8.92 -0.98
CA PHE A 332 11.52 10.15 -1.05
C PHE A 332 11.74 10.74 0.35
N LEU A 333 13.00 10.94 0.71
CA LEU A 333 13.39 11.58 1.96
C LEU A 333 14.01 12.95 1.64
N ASP A 334 13.19 13.99 1.74
CA ASP A 334 13.67 15.36 1.60
C ASP A 334 14.37 15.81 2.89
N GLU A 335 15.35 16.68 2.78
CA GLU A 335 16.16 17.13 3.92
C GLU A 335 16.62 15.96 4.81
N MET A 336 17.17 14.93 4.19
CA MET A 336 17.45 13.64 4.84
C MET A 336 18.26 13.77 6.13
N THR A 337 19.11 14.80 6.26
CA THR A 337 19.89 15.08 7.47
C THR A 337 19.06 15.57 8.65
N GLU A 338 17.79 15.91 8.45
CA GLU A 338 16.88 16.36 9.54
C GLU A 338 16.05 15.22 10.13
N PHE A 339 16.07 14.05 9.52
CA PHE A 339 15.42 12.86 10.07
C PHE A 339 16.14 12.39 11.34
N LYS A 340 15.36 11.83 12.28
CA LYS A 340 15.91 11.24 13.48
C LYS A 340 16.87 10.09 13.13
N PRO A 341 18.02 9.96 13.80
CA PRO A 341 19.00 8.89 13.54
C PRO A 341 18.38 7.49 13.57
N GLU A 342 17.42 7.25 14.45
CA GLU A 342 16.73 5.95 14.58
C GLU A 342 15.93 5.59 13.33
N ILE A 343 15.36 6.58 12.62
CA ILE A 343 14.66 6.38 11.37
C ILE A 343 15.65 6.02 10.27
N LEU A 344 16.75 6.78 10.16
CA LEU A 344 17.77 6.56 9.14
C LEU A 344 18.46 5.19 9.32
N GLU A 345 18.86 4.84 10.54
CA GLU A 345 19.50 3.54 10.82
C GLU A 345 18.54 2.37 10.60
N GLY A 346 17.25 2.55 10.92
CA GLY A 346 16.24 1.53 10.69
C GLY A 346 16.01 1.18 9.21
N LEU A 347 16.36 2.07 8.27
CA LEU A 347 16.26 1.81 6.83
C LEU A 347 17.25 0.76 6.31
N ARG A 348 18.33 0.47 7.04
CA ARG A 348 19.40 -0.39 6.57
C ARG A 348 18.93 -1.79 6.24
N GLN A 349 18.13 -2.38 7.12
CA GLN A 349 17.60 -3.73 6.93
C GLN A 349 16.57 -3.79 5.79
N PRO A 350 15.52 -2.96 5.74
CA PRO A 350 14.56 -2.98 4.63
C PRO A 350 15.18 -2.78 3.24
N LEU A 351 16.26 -2.01 3.14
CA LEU A 351 16.96 -1.80 1.87
C LEU A 351 17.75 -3.05 1.42
N GLU A 352 18.15 -3.92 2.33
CA GLU A 352 18.82 -5.20 2.02
C GLU A 352 17.81 -6.33 1.81
N ASP A 353 16.97 -6.55 2.80
CA ASP A 353 16.08 -7.72 2.86
C ASP A 353 14.80 -7.54 2.03
N LYS A 354 14.49 -6.31 1.63
CA LYS A 354 13.25 -5.95 0.90
C LYS A 354 11.97 -6.26 1.65
N ASP A 355 12.06 -6.43 2.97
CA ASP A 355 10.93 -6.61 3.86
C ASP A 355 11.16 -5.95 5.23
N ILE A 356 10.09 -5.84 6.01
CA ILE A 356 10.09 -5.38 7.39
C ILE A 356 9.37 -6.40 8.23
N THR A 357 10.04 -6.89 9.27
CA THR A 357 9.46 -7.82 10.23
C THR A 357 9.14 -7.10 11.54
N ILE A 358 7.88 -7.16 11.96
CA ILE A 358 7.37 -6.58 13.19
C ILE A 358 6.87 -7.71 14.10
N VAL A 359 7.46 -7.85 15.27
CA VAL A 359 7.01 -8.81 16.28
C VAL A 359 6.11 -8.11 17.29
N ARG A 360 4.87 -8.54 17.42
CA ARG A 360 3.89 -8.01 18.38
C ARG A 360 3.03 -9.12 18.97
N MET A 361 2.85 -9.11 20.28
CA MET A 361 2.00 -10.08 21.01
C MET A 361 2.31 -11.54 20.65
N GLY A 362 3.59 -11.89 20.53
CA GLY A 362 4.04 -13.23 20.17
C GLY A 362 3.84 -13.64 18.71
N ARG A 363 3.38 -12.72 17.85
CA ARG A 363 3.20 -12.95 16.42
C ARG A 363 4.15 -12.10 15.58
N THR A 364 4.52 -12.63 14.43
CA THR A 364 5.43 -11.99 13.46
C THR A 364 4.63 -11.52 12.25
N TYR A 365 4.73 -10.23 11.94
CA TYR A 365 4.13 -9.60 10.78
C TYR A 365 5.22 -9.18 9.82
N THR A 366 5.17 -9.65 8.58
CA THR A 366 6.13 -9.28 7.54
C THR A 366 5.44 -8.42 6.50
N TYR A 367 6.02 -7.26 6.22
CA TYR A 367 5.55 -6.31 5.22
C TYR A 367 6.61 -6.11 4.14
N PRO A 368 6.25 -6.12 2.85
CA PRO A 368 7.21 -5.87 1.78
C PRO A 368 7.73 -4.42 1.82
N ALA A 369 9.02 -4.26 1.50
CA ALA A 369 9.73 -3.00 1.46
C ALA A 369 10.53 -2.83 0.15
N ASP A 370 9.92 -3.23 -0.98
CA ASP A 370 10.55 -3.16 -2.30
C ASP A 370 10.21 -1.84 -2.99
N PHE A 371 11.01 -0.83 -2.71
CA PHE A 371 10.89 0.54 -3.20
C PHE A 371 12.25 1.05 -3.70
N MET A 372 12.23 2.13 -4.49
CA MET A 372 13.39 2.93 -4.83
C MET A 372 13.57 4.03 -3.79
N LEU A 373 14.73 4.06 -3.11
CA LEU A 373 15.05 5.14 -2.18
C LEU A 373 15.63 6.33 -2.93
N VAL A 374 15.00 7.47 -2.74
CA VAL A 374 15.48 8.77 -3.24
C VAL A 374 15.72 9.68 -2.04
N GLY A 375 16.93 10.14 -1.87
CA GLY A 375 17.28 11.11 -0.83
C GLY A 375 17.59 12.47 -1.42
N ALA A 376 17.30 13.53 -0.67
CA ALA A 376 17.76 14.87 -0.98
C ALA A 376 18.37 15.52 0.28
N MET A 377 19.47 16.23 0.10
CA MET A 377 20.11 16.99 1.17
C MET A 377 20.87 18.19 0.64
N ASN A 378 21.14 19.13 1.52
CA ASN A 378 22.06 20.21 1.24
C ASN A 378 23.52 19.76 1.50
N PRO A 379 24.54 20.40 0.90
CA PRO A 379 25.93 20.01 1.10
C PRO A 379 26.47 20.37 2.48
N CYS A 380 25.83 21.32 3.17
CA CYS A 380 26.14 21.74 4.55
C CYS A 380 24.92 22.41 5.18
N LYS A 381 25.01 22.79 6.45
CA LYS A 381 23.91 23.42 7.19
C LYS A 381 23.40 24.72 6.56
N CYS A 382 24.29 25.57 5.98
CA CYS A 382 23.87 26.78 5.28
C CYS A 382 23.46 26.55 3.82
N GLY A 383 23.81 25.38 3.25
CA GLY A 383 23.41 24.96 1.89
C GLY A 383 24.38 25.35 0.76
N TYR A 384 25.43 26.14 1.01
CA TYR A 384 26.23 26.75 -0.05
C TYR A 384 27.63 26.16 -0.27
N TYR A 385 28.05 25.16 0.52
CA TYR A 385 29.33 24.50 0.27
C TYR A 385 29.35 23.83 -1.12
N PRO A 386 30.43 23.91 -1.92
CA PRO A 386 31.77 24.41 -1.60
C PRO A 386 32.00 25.92 -1.85
N ASP A 387 31.01 26.70 -2.25
CA ASP A 387 31.16 28.13 -2.47
C ASP A 387 31.48 28.86 -1.14
N ARG A 388 32.76 29.16 -0.93
CA ARG A 388 33.26 29.81 0.29
C ARG A 388 32.90 31.29 0.36
N SER A 389 32.44 31.91 -0.71
CA SER A 389 31.94 33.30 -0.68
C SER A 389 30.62 33.42 0.07
N ARG A 390 29.83 32.34 0.09
CA ARG A 390 28.48 32.28 0.70
C ARG A 390 28.41 31.30 1.89
N CYS A 391 29.36 30.37 1.96
CA CYS A 391 29.38 29.32 2.99
C CYS A 391 30.30 29.68 4.14
N ASN A 392 29.74 29.96 5.31
CA ASN A 392 30.45 30.25 6.56
C ASN A 392 30.65 29.01 7.47
N CYS A 393 30.25 27.83 7.03
CA CYS A 393 30.39 26.61 7.82
C CYS A 393 31.86 26.20 7.93
N SER A 394 32.32 25.87 9.15
CA SER A 394 33.63 25.25 9.34
C SER A 394 33.66 23.83 8.76
N GLU A 395 34.84 23.29 8.49
CA GLU A 395 34.97 21.90 8.03
C GLU A 395 34.40 20.90 9.05
N GLN A 396 34.53 21.20 10.33
CA GLN A 396 33.96 20.38 11.42
C GLN A 396 32.43 20.40 11.38
N ASP A 397 31.82 21.56 11.11
CA ASP A 397 30.35 21.64 10.98
C ASP A 397 29.84 20.88 9.78
N ILE A 398 30.57 20.97 8.65
CA ILE A 398 30.25 20.21 7.44
C ILE A 398 30.37 18.70 7.70
N LYS A 399 31.46 18.25 8.32
CA LYS A 399 31.65 16.84 8.70
C LYS A 399 30.56 16.36 9.64
N ARG A 400 30.18 17.15 10.65
CA ARG A 400 29.10 16.82 11.59
C ARG A 400 27.75 16.75 10.88
N TYR A 401 27.47 17.66 9.96
CA TYR A 401 26.22 17.70 9.20
C TYR A 401 26.06 16.48 8.30
N ILE A 402 27.07 16.16 7.49
CA ILE A 402 27.09 14.99 6.59
C ILE A 402 27.10 13.70 7.39
N GLY A 403 27.81 13.68 8.55
CA GLY A 403 27.91 12.54 9.46
C GLY A 403 26.62 12.16 10.17
N LYS A 404 25.54 12.97 10.08
CA LYS A 404 24.21 12.56 10.51
C LYS A 404 23.69 11.33 9.73
N ILE A 405 24.18 11.15 8.50
CA ILE A 405 23.93 9.94 7.71
C ILE A 405 25.13 9.01 7.89
N SER A 406 24.89 7.84 8.48
CA SER A 406 25.99 6.88 8.73
C SER A 406 26.59 6.32 7.45
N MET A 407 27.87 5.95 7.50
CA MET A 407 28.55 5.33 6.35
C MET A 407 27.85 4.06 5.85
N PRO A 408 27.33 3.16 6.71
CA PRO A 408 26.53 2.03 6.25
C PRO A 408 25.26 2.41 5.49
N LEU A 409 24.62 3.55 5.82
CA LEU A 409 23.47 4.04 5.07
C LEU A 409 23.88 4.70 3.75
N TRP A 410 25.00 5.46 3.72
CA TRP A 410 25.61 5.94 2.48
C TRP A 410 25.90 4.79 1.51
N ASP A 411 26.38 3.67 2.03
CA ASP A 411 26.60 2.46 1.24
C ASP A 411 25.30 1.81 0.70
N ARG A 412 24.12 2.28 1.02
CA ARG A 412 22.83 1.84 0.41
C ARG A 412 22.44 2.69 -0.79
N PHE A 413 23.00 3.89 -0.94
CA PHE A 413 22.83 4.66 -2.16
C PHE A 413 23.78 4.14 -3.24
N ASP A 414 23.25 3.90 -4.43
CA ASP A 414 24.03 3.45 -5.59
C ASP A 414 24.64 4.63 -6.32
N MET A 415 23.91 5.73 -6.37
CA MET A 415 24.25 6.94 -7.07
C MET A 415 24.09 8.17 -6.19
N CYS A 416 25.05 9.11 -6.29
CA CYS A 416 24.98 10.43 -5.68
C CYS A 416 25.26 11.46 -6.77
N ILE A 417 24.38 12.42 -6.93
CA ILE A 417 24.52 13.49 -7.94
C ILE A 417 24.47 14.87 -7.28
N LYS A 418 25.37 15.73 -7.70
CA LYS A 418 25.33 17.14 -7.33
C LYS A 418 24.34 17.87 -8.23
N THR A 419 23.50 18.69 -7.63
CA THR A 419 22.62 19.63 -8.36
C THR A 419 23.18 21.03 -8.21
N ASP A 420 23.23 21.76 -9.32
CA ASP A 420 23.76 23.10 -9.36
C ASP A 420 22.66 24.16 -9.16
N GLU A 421 23.05 25.37 -8.82
CA GLU A 421 22.12 26.50 -8.83
C GLU A 421 21.66 26.78 -10.26
N ILE A 422 20.39 27.11 -10.44
CA ILE A 422 19.83 27.45 -11.73
C ILE A 422 20.06 28.95 -11.95
N GLY A 423 20.87 29.29 -12.97
CA GLY A 423 21.12 30.68 -13.37
C GLY A 423 19.89 31.31 -14.05
N TYR A 424 19.79 32.65 -13.97
CA TYR A 424 18.69 33.40 -14.59
C TYR A 424 18.50 33.08 -16.09
N GLU A 425 19.61 32.97 -16.83
CA GLU A 425 19.58 32.64 -18.27
C GLU A 425 18.95 31.25 -18.52
N GLN A 426 19.19 30.26 -17.65
CA GLN A 426 18.62 28.93 -17.78
C GLN A 426 17.11 28.92 -17.52
N ILE A 427 16.62 29.77 -16.62
CA ILE A 427 15.18 29.93 -16.36
C ILE A 427 14.51 30.58 -17.59
N ARG A 428 15.15 31.55 -18.24
CA ARG A 428 14.60 32.27 -19.38
C ARG A 428 14.61 31.44 -20.67
N CYS A 429 15.65 30.62 -20.89
CA CYS A 429 15.81 29.83 -22.12
C CYS A 429 14.97 28.55 -22.16
N SER A 430 14.26 28.20 -21.09
CA SER A 430 13.42 26.97 -21.04
C SER A 430 12.21 27.04 -21.99
N SER A 431 11.83 28.23 -22.50
CA SER A 431 10.71 28.40 -23.43
C SER A 431 11.05 28.15 -24.90
N ASP A 432 12.34 28.18 -25.29
CA ASP A 432 12.74 28.25 -26.72
C ASP A 432 13.60 27.07 -27.22
N ASN A 433 14.13 26.22 -26.33
CA ASN A 433 15.02 25.12 -26.74
C ASN A 433 14.26 23.80 -26.85
N GLY A 434 13.84 23.39 -28.04
CA GLY A 434 13.19 22.11 -28.39
C GLY A 434 14.03 20.86 -28.14
N ASN A 435 15.08 20.93 -27.32
CA ASN A 435 15.99 19.81 -27.03
C ASN A 435 16.05 19.43 -25.53
N VAL A 436 15.09 19.91 -24.71
CA VAL A 436 15.01 19.54 -23.30
C VAL A 436 14.36 18.16 -23.19
N PRO A 437 15.01 17.17 -22.55
CA PRO A 437 14.38 15.86 -22.35
C PRO A 437 13.07 15.99 -21.57
N ASP A 438 11.98 15.62 -22.19
CA ASP A 438 10.66 15.53 -21.56
C ASP A 438 10.45 14.17 -20.87
N SER A 439 9.42 14.05 -20.03
CA SER A 439 9.12 12.81 -19.31
C SER A 439 8.89 11.63 -20.26
N GLU A 440 8.30 11.85 -21.44
CA GLU A 440 8.01 10.79 -22.39
C GLU A 440 9.27 10.22 -23.05
N SER A 441 10.17 11.07 -23.50
CA SER A 441 11.45 10.62 -24.08
C SER A 441 12.33 9.90 -23.05
N MET A 442 12.35 10.40 -21.80
CA MET A 442 13.03 9.73 -20.69
C MET A 442 12.40 8.36 -20.38
N LYS A 443 11.06 8.27 -20.33
CA LYS A 443 10.33 7.00 -20.11
C LYS A 443 10.65 5.98 -21.21
N GLN A 444 10.68 6.41 -22.47
CA GLN A 444 11.04 5.54 -23.59
C GLN A 444 12.46 5.00 -23.48
N ALA A 445 13.42 5.83 -23.06
CA ALA A 445 14.80 5.37 -22.82
C ALA A 445 14.86 4.35 -21.66
N VAL A 446 14.16 4.63 -20.57
CA VAL A 446 14.01 3.69 -19.44
C VAL A 446 13.38 2.37 -19.90
N MET A 447 12.31 2.43 -20.71
CA MET A 447 11.63 1.22 -21.22
C MET A 447 12.54 0.37 -22.12
N ARG A 448 13.37 0.98 -22.98
CA ARG A 448 14.37 0.24 -23.78
C ARG A 448 15.36 -0.50 -22.87
N ALA A 449 15.91 0.16 -21.87
CA ALA A 449 16.82 -0.47 -20.91
C ALA A 449 16.12 -1.59 -20.12
N ARG A 450 14.88 -1.37 -19.72
CA ARG A 450 14.06 -2.40 -19.03
C ARG A 450 13.82 -3.63 -19.89
N PHE A 451 13.53 -3.46 -21.16
CA PHE A 451 13.38 -4.58 -22.08
C PHE A 451 14.66 -5.42 -22.19
N ALA A 452 15.82 -4.77 -22.28
CA ALA A 452 17.12 -5.47 -22.27
C ALA A 452 17.33 -6.27 -20.97
N GLN A 453 16.96 -5.69 -19.81
CA GLN A 453 17.04 -6.38 -18.51
C GLN A 453 16.07 -7.56 -18.41
N LEU A 454 14.82 -7.40 -18.82
CA LEU A 454 13.83 -8.48 -18.82
C LEU A 454 14.28 -9.66 -19.69
N LYS A 455 14.87 -9.39 -20.87
CA LYS A 455 15.44 -10.43 -21.73
C LYS A 455 16.63 -11.12 -21.08
N ARG A 456 17.50 -10.35 -20.39
CA ARG A 456 18.67 -10.85 -19.67
C ARG A 456 18.31 -11.75 -18.50
N PHE A 457 17.29 -11.39 -17.72
CA PHE A 457 16.89 -12.05 -16.48
C PHE A 457 15.73 -13.03 -16.67
N ASN A 458 15.41 -13.38 -17.91
CA ASN A 458 14.33 -14.33 -18.17
C ASN A 458 14.56 -15.66 -17.43
N GLY A 459 13.56 -16.12 -16.67
CA GLY A 459 13.62 -17.31 -15.82
C GLY A 459 14.36 -17.11 -14.48
N MET A 460 14.77 -15.88 -14.14
CA MET A 460 15.42 -15.54 -12.85
C MET A 460 14.47 -14.77 -11.93
N ASN A 461 14.72 -14.83 -10.62
CA ASN A 461 13.94 -14.10 -9.60
C ASN A 461 14.30 -12.62 -9.49
N ILE A 462 15.19 -12.10 -10.33
CA ILE A 462 15.61 -10.69 -10.36
C ILE A 462 15.00 -9.99 -11.58
N LYS A 463 14.65 -8.73 -11.39
CA LYS A 463 14.02 -7.91 -12.44
C LYS A 463 14.91 -6.73 -12.89
N TYR A 464 15.81 -6.25 -12.04
CA TYR A 464 16.59 -5.03 -12.23
C TYR A 464 18.09 -5.26 -12.01
N ASN A 465 18.91 -4.46 -12.68
CA ASN A 465 20.36 -4.55 -12.52
C ASN A 465 20.84 -4.31 -11.08
N SER A 466 20.14 -3.45 -10.31
CA SER A 466 20.46 -3.24 -8.88
C SER A 466 20.36 -4.51 -8.04
N GLN A 467 19.53 -5.48 -8.45
CA GLN A 467 19.27 -6.72 -7.72
C GLN A 467 20.29 -7.83 -8.01
N MET A 468 21.18 -7.64 -9.00
CA MET A 468 22.18 -8.66 -9.35
C MET A 468 23.02 -9.08 -8.14
N SER A 469 23.19 -10.39 -7.95
CA SER A 469 24.14 -10.97 -7.00
C SER A 469 25.56 -10.90 -7.54
N THR A 470 26.55 -11.28 -6.73
CA THR A 470 27.97 -11.38 -7.18
C THR A 470 28.13 -12.39 -8.32
N GLY A 471 27.36 -13.48 -8.30
CA GLY A 471 27.35 -14.48 -9.38
C GLY A 471 26.79 -13.91 -10.68
N ASP A 472 25.67 -13.16 -10.59
CA ASP A 472 25.05 -12.52 -11.74
C ASP A 472 25.95 -11.46 -12.37
N MET A 473 26.66 -10.68 -11.55
CA MET A 473 27.63 -9.69 -12.05
C MET A 473 28.75 -10.34 -12.85
N LYS A 474 29.31 -11.48 -12.40
CA LYS A 474 30.32 -12.22 -13.17
C LYS A 474 29.80 -12.67 -14.53
N ARG A 475 28.51 -12.98 -14.62
CA ARG A 475 27.87 -13.44 -15.86
C ARG A 475 27.53 -12.28 -16.80
N PHE A 476 27.00 -11.18 -16.28
CA PHE A 476 26.35 -10.11 -17.08
C PHE A 476 27.12 -8.80 -17.13
N CYS A 477 28.14 -8.60 -16.28
CA CYS A 477 28.99 -7.42 -16.26
C CYS A 477 30.45 -7.78 -16.64
N ARG A 478 30.60 -8.54 -17.74
CA ARG A 478 31.93 -8.87 -18.25
C ARG A 478 32.62 -7.63 -18.77
N LEU A 479 33.89 -7.47 -18.43
CA LEU A 479 34.74 -6.35 -18.83
C LEU A 479 35.77 -6.81 -19.86
N GLY A 480 36.11 -5.96 -20.79
CA GLY A 480 37.25 -6.10 -21.66
C GLY A 480 38.55 -5.66 -20.94
N GLU A 481 39.71 -5.84 -21.60
CA GLU A 481 41.01 -5.52 -21.02
C GLU A 481 41.15 -4.02 -20.64
N GLU A 482 40.66 -3.11 -21.46
CA GLU A 482 40.73 -1.67 -21.20
C GLU A 482 39.83 -1.26 -20.02
N GLU A 483 38.63 -1.84 -19.95
CA GLU A 483 37.68 -1.67 -18.85
C GLU A 483 38.25 -2.18 -17.54
N GLU A 484 38.92 -3.34 -17.56
CA GLU A 484 39.57 -3.88 -16.37
C GLU A 484 40.74 -3.00 -15.93
N LYS A 485 41.57 -2.51 -16.85
CA LYS A 485 42.66 -1.57 -16.54
C LYS A 485 42.13 -0.30 -15.89
N LEU A 486 41.03 0.25 -16.44
CA LEU A 486 40.40 1.46 -15.90
C LEU A 486 39.90 1.22 -14.47
N ILE A 487 39.13 0.15 -14.24
CA ILE A 487 38.52 -0.09 -12.93
C ILE A 487 39.58 -0.44 -11.87
N LYS A 488 40.68 -1.12 -12.26
CA LYS A 488 41.83 -1.36 -11.37
C LYS A 488 42.46 -0.02 -10.93
N ARG A 489 42.65 0.93 -11.85
CA ARG A 489 43.16 2.28 -11.53
C ARG A 489 42.23 3.03 -10.57
N ILE A 490 40.89 3.02 -10.83
CA ILE A 490 39.89 3.64 -9.97
C ILE A 490 39.93 3.00 -8.58
N PHE A 491 39.97 1.67 -8.51
CA PHE A 491 39.97 0.91 -7.26
C PHE A 491 41.18 1.29 -6.38
N ALA A 492 42.38 1.33 -6.98
CA ALA A 492 43.62 1.67 -6.27
C ALA A 492 43.63 3.15 -5.81
N LYS A 493 43.22 4.10 -6.69
CA LYS A 493 43.30 5.54 -6.42
C LYS A 493 42.27 6.00 -5.35
N LYS A 494 41.05 5.42 -5.35
CA LYS A 494 39.96 5.82 -4.47
C LYS A 494 39.65 4.85 -3.34
N ARG A 495 40.50 3.82 -3.11
CA ARG A 495 40.34 2.81 -2.05
C ARG A 495 38.90 2.27 -1.97
N LEU A 496 38.36 1.87 -3.11
CA LEU A 496 37.00 1.35 -3.18
C LEU A 496 36.82 0.09 -2.32
N THR A 497 35.66 -0.01 -1.67
CA THR A 497 35.21 -1.26 -1.03
C THR A 497 34.68 -2.23 -2.07
N ALA A 498 34.56 -3.52 -1.73
CA ALA A 498 33.95 -4.53 -2.59
C ALA A 498 32.47 -4.16 -2.94
N ARG A 499 31.75 -3.53 -2.00
CA ARG A 499 30.39 -3.01 -2.25
C ARG A 499 30.41 -1.86 -3.25
N GLY A 500 31.35 -0.91 -3.10
CA GLY A 500 31.52 0.20 -4.03
C GLY A 500 31.82 -0.28 -5.46
N TYR A 501 32.70 -1.27 -5.61
CA TYR A 501 32.99 -1.91 -6.89
C TYR A 501 31.73 -2.53 -7.51
N SER A 502 30.98 -3.32 -6.74
CA SER A 502 29.75 -3.96 -7.21
C SER A 502 28.72 -2.93 -7.72
N LYS A 503 28.58 -1.82 -7.02
CA LYS A 503 27.64 -0.76 -7.40
C LYS A 503 28.04 -0.06 -8.70
N ILE A 504 29.34 0.25 -8.86
CA ILE A 504 29.84 0.83 -10.12
C ILE A 504 29.51 -0.09 -11.30
N LEU A 505 29.75 -1.41 -11.16
CA LEU A 505 29.45 -2.35 -12.23
C LEU A 505 27.96 -2.45 -12.57
N LYS A 506 27.09 -2.49 -11.55
CA LYS A 506 25.64 -2.54 -11.73
C LYS A 506 25.12 -1.27 -12.42
N THR A 507 25.63 -0.10 -12.01
CA THR A 507 25.28 1.20 -12.62
C THR A 507 25.84 1.28 -14.05
N ALA A 508 27.09 0.87 -14.28
CA ALA A 508 27.70 0.84 -15.63
C ALA A 508 26.92 -0.08 -16.59
N ARG A 509 26.43 -1.25 -16.08
CA ARG A 509 25.56 -2.13 -16.88
C ARG A 509 24.24 -1.44 -17.23
N THR A 510 23.65 -0.67 -16.31
CA THR A 510 22.42 0.07 -16.56
C THR A 510 22.63 1.19 -17.59
N ILE A 511 23.76 1.90 -17.50
CA ILE A 511 24.13 2.94 -18.48
C ILE A 511 24.29 2.29 -19.87
N ALA A 512 25.00 1.17 -19.96
CA ALA A 512 25.16 0.44 -21.22
C ALA A 512 23.81 -0.03 -21.79
N ASP A 513 22.85 -0.43 -20.95
CA ASP A 513 21.49 -0.80 -21.39
C ASP A 513 20.71 0.40 -21.96
N ILE A 514 20.86 1.59 -21.37
CA ILE A 514 20.24 2.84 -21.85
C ILE A 514 20.84 3.25 -23.19
N ASP A 515 22.18 3.17 -23.31
CA ASP A 515 22.93 3.53 -24.51
C ASP A 515 22.80 2.48 -25.63
N GLY A 516 22.15 1.33 -25.36
CA GLY A 516 22.00 0.22 -26.30
C GLY A 516 23.27 -0.62 -26.52
N ASN A 517 24.26 -0.49 -25.63
CA ASN A 517 25.51 -1.22 -25.72
C ASN A 517 25.38 -2.66 -25.21
N VAL A 518 25.81 -3.65 -26.00
CA VAL A 518 25.83 -5.05 -25.61
C VAL A 518 26.81 -5.28 -24.45
N ASN A 519 27.99 -4.69 -24.51
CA ASN A 519 29.05 -4.78 -23.50
C ASN A 519 29.17 -3.46 -22.74
N ILE A 520 29.70 -3.52 -21.53
CA ILE A 520 30.07 -2.34 -20.75
C ILE A 520 31.32 -1.73 -21.39
N THR A 521 31.32 -0.41 -21.61
CA THR A 521 32.44 0.35 -22.17
C THR A 521 33.17 1.16 -21.10
N THR A 522 34.38 1.64 -21.42
CA THR A 522 35.13 2.54 -20.53
C THR A 522 34.37 3.83 -20.22
N ALA A 523 33.56 4.35 -21.18
CA ALA A 523 32.70 5.51 -20.97
C ALA A 523 31.60 5.21 -19.91
N ASN A 524 30.94 4.03 -20.00
CA ASN A 524 29.92 3.63 -19.03
C ASN A 524 30.49 3.50 -17.60
N ILE A 525 31.72 2.98 -17.47
CA ILE A 525 32.41 2.87 -16.17
C ILE A 525 32.75 4.26 -15.62
N SER A 526 33.25 5.15 -16.48
CA SER A 526 33.61 6.52 -16.09
C SER A 526 32.39 7.30 -15.61
N GLU A 527 31.25 7.20 -16.32
CA GLU A 527 29.98 7.82 -15.94
C GLU A 527 29.45 7.20 -14.62
N ALA A 528 29.44 5.88 -14.47
CA ALA A 528 29.04 5.21 -13.25
C ALA A 528 29.89 5.61 -12.03
N PHE A 529 31.18 5.80 -12.25
CA PHE A 529 32.11 6.28 -11.22
C PHE A 529 31.84 7.73 -10.83
N TYR A 530 31.52 8.61 -11.80
CA TYR A 530 31.12 9.99 -11.51
C TYR A 530 29.93 10.05 -10.54
N TYR A 531 28.93 9.19 -10.73
CA TYR A 531 27.76 9.12 -9.84
C TYR A 531 28.05 8.44 -8.49
N ARG A 532 29.24 7.85 -8.28
CA ARG A 532 29.62 7.25 -6.99
C ARG A 532 30.26 8.24 -6.01
N GLY A 533 30.38 9.52 -6.40
CA GLY A 533 31.01 10.55 -5.56
C GLY A 533 30.29 10.78 -4.25
N ILE A 534 30.61 10.01 -3.20
CA ILE A 534 30.30 10.35 -1.81
C ILE A 534 31.02 11.68 -1.53
N PRO A 535 30.37 12.64 -0.80
CA PRO A 535 31.05 13.90 -0.47
C PRO A 535 32.44 13.65 0.12
N GLU A 536 33.48 14.19 -0.50
CA GLU A 536 34.90 13.93 -0.13
C GLU A 536 35.23 14.30 1.33
N VAL A 537 34.35 15.07 1.99
CA VAL A 537 34.45 15.48 3.40
C VAL A 537 34.29 14.31 4.38
N THR A 538 33.80 13.16 3.96
CA THR A 538 33.55 11.98 4.84
C THR A 538 34.74 11.02 4.93
N ILE A 539 35.83 11.22 4.18
CA ILE A 539 36.86 10.17 3.99
C ILE A 539 38.20 10.46 4.74
N HIS A 540 38.24 11.41 5.65
CA HIS A 540 39.47 11.63 6.45
C HIS A 540 39.22 11.65 7.93
#